data_4fd473dc06777f0ce44d63ce3c9420d7
#
_entry.id   4fd473dc06777f0ce44d63ce3c9420d7
#
_cell.length_a   1.000
_cell.length_b   1.000
_cell.length_c   1.000
_cell.angle_alpha   90.00
_cell.angle_beta   90.00
_cell.angle_gamma   90.00
#
_symmetry.space_group_name_H-M   'P 1'
#
loop_
_entity.id
_entity.type
_entity.pdbx_description
1 polymer ?
#
loop_
_entity_poly.entity_id
_entity_poly.type
_entity_poly.pdbx_seq_one_letter_code
_entity_poly.pdbx_strand_id
1 'polypeptide(L)'
;MQSFPGCSAVERSSIFLNSARKPFAPTIVLHRHLFTSESVTEGHPDKVADQISDAVLDALLAIDPASRVACETMVTTGLATIFGEITTKAYVHLPALVRDTIRRIGYTEAGYGFDAHTCAVMSTIDQQSADIAMGVDTGGAGDQGMMFGYACDETDELMPLPITLAHRLTRALADRRKDGTLPWLRPDGKSQVSVVYEQGRPVSVDTVVISTQHSESVKNSTIKNAVMEEIIEASIPKELRPRGVKYHINPTGRFVIGGPQGDAGLTGRKIIVDTYGGMGRHGGGAFSGKDPSKVDRSACYAARWVAKNIVAAGLASKVEVQLAYAIGVVKPVSVMVDTFGTATVDELKLSRAVEQVFDLTPKGIIEALDLRKPIYSDTASYGHFGRKSERAERFGRKVTLFTWERTDKITELKKAVRALA
;
A
#
# COMPACT_ATOMS: atom_id res chain seq x y z
N MET A 1 -27.60 49.39 37.25
CA MET A 1 -28.93 48.73 37.16
C MET A 1 -29.43 48.91 35.74
N GLN A 2 -29.27 47.94 34.87
CA GLN A 2 -30.00 47.82 33.62
C GLN A 2 -30.22 46.33 33.40
N SER A 3 -31.47 45.94 33.37
CA SER A 3 -32.01 44.57 33.22
C SER A 3 -31.89 44.09 31.80
N PHE A 4 -31.41 42.88 31.54
CA PHE A 4 -31.50 42.18 30.27
C PHE A 4 -32.82 41.36 30.21
N PRO A 5 -33.54 41.38 29.10
CA PRO A 5 -34.77 40.62 28.95
C PRO A 5 -34.51 39.17 28.54
N GLY A 6 -35.47 38.33 28.87
CA GLY A 6 -35.47 36.91 28.91
C GLY A 6 -35.14 36.15 27.61
N CYS A 7 -34.58 34.99 27.85
CA CYS A 7 -34.35 33.93 26.85
C CYS A 7 -35.67 33.18 26.60
N SER A 8 -36.20 33.30 25.40
CA SER A 8 -37.39 32.54 24.93
C SER A 8 -36.98 31.08 24.60
N ALA A 9 -37.85 30.17 24.98
CA ALA A 9 -37.73 28.72 24.76
C ALA A 9 -37.57 28.39 23.26
N VAL A 10 -36.58 27.58 22.96
CA VAL A 10 -36.42 26.99 21.63
C VAL A 10 -37.29 25.74 21.59
N GLU A 11 -38.36 25.79 20.76
CA GLU A 11 -39.21 24.65 20.40
C GLU A 11 -38.35 23.58 19.71
N ARG A 12 -38.38 22.37 20.23
CA ARG A 12 -37.84 21.18 19.60
C ARG A 12 -38.76 20.77 18.43
N SER A 13 -38.39 21.11 17.22
CA SER A 13 -38.99 20.57 16.02
C SER A 13 -38.59 19.11 15.85
N SER A 14 -39.51 18.18 16.14
CA SER A 14 -39.37 16.76 15.79
C SER A 14 -39.49 16.61 14.27
N ILE A 15 -38.35 16.36 13.59
CA ILE A 15 -38.35 15.99 12.18
C ILE A 15 -38.80 14.53 12.10
N PHE A 16 -40.09 14.30 11.82
CA PHE A 16 -40.63 13.01 11.40
C PHE A 16 -40.20 12.76 9.96
N LEU A 17 -39.15 11.94 9.76
CA LEU A 17 -38.85 11.32 8.48
C LEU A 17 -39.80 10.12 8.26
N ASN A 18 -41.01 10.41 7.79
CA ASN A 18 -41.92 9.39 7.34
C ASN A 18 -42.16 9.57 5.83
N SER A 19 -41.25 9.01 5.01
CA SER A 19 -41.55 8.76 3.60
C SER A 19 -41.36 7.28 3.31
N ALA A 20 -42.45 6.53 3.33
CA ALA A 20 -42.49 5.19 2.77
C ALA A 20 -42.12 5.27 1.28
N ARG A 21 -40.85 5.08 0.94
CA ARG A 21 -40.43 4.90 -0.45
C ARG A 21 -40.96 3.57 -0.91
N LYS A 22 -41.83 3.59 -1.93
CA LYS A 22 -42.24 2.39 -2.66
C LYS A 22 -40.96 1.65 -3.11
N PRO A 23 -40.90 0.32 -2.99
CA PRO A 23 -39.78 -0.43 -3.49
C PRO A 23 -39.68 -0.19 -5.01
N PHE A 24 -38.57 0.42 -5.44
CA PHE A 24 -38.24 0.45 -6.86
C PHE A 24 -38.02 -0.99 -7.31
N ALA A 25 -38.77 -1.43 -8.30
CA ALA A 25 -38.43 -2.66 -9.02
C ALA A 25 -37.04 -2.50 -9.60
N PRO A 26 -36.14 -3.48 -9.43
CA PRO A 26 -34.79 -3.35 -9.94
C PRO A 26 -34.84 -3.33 -11.48
N THR A 27 -34.76 -2.15 -12.06
CA THR A 27 -34.41 -2.02 -13.47
C THR A 27 -32.97 -2.49 -13.55
N ILE A 28 -32.68 -3.60 -14.25
CA ILE A 28 -31.33 -4.05 -14.54
C ILE A 28 -30.73 -3.00 -15.51
N VAL A 29 -30.17 -1.94 -14.94
CA VAL A 29 -29.33 -1.03 -15.68
C VAL A 29 -27.99 -1.75 -15.82
N LEU A 30 -27.61 -2.08 -17.05
CA LEU A 30 -26.26 -2.58 -17.37
C LEU A 30 -25.27 -1.49 -16.94
N HIS A 31 -24.75 -1.60 -15.71
CA HIS A 31 -23.82 -0.63 -15.18
C HIS A 31 -22.43 -0.98 -15.70
N ARG A 32 -22.04 -0.31 -16.80
CA ARG A 32 -20.69 -0.40 -17.37
C ARG A 32 -19.91 0.86 -17.03
N HIS A 33 -18.72 0.71 -16.47
CA HIS A 33 -17.82 1.83 -16.16
C HIS A 33 -16.35 1.43 -16.33
N LEU A 34 -15.49 2.42 -16.38
CA LEU A 34 -14.04 2.25 -16.35
C LEU A 34 -13.53 2.51 -14.93
N PHE A 35 -12.63 1.66 -14.47
CA PHE A 35 -11.85 1.93 -13.28
C PHE A 35 -10.36 1.89 -13.62
N THR A 36 -9.60 2.86 -13.10
CA THR A 36 -8.20 3.05 -13.44
C THR A 36 -7.34 3.03 -12.19
N SER A 37 -6.24 2.26 -12.25
CA SER A 37 -5.18 2.31 -11.24
C SER A 37 -3.84 2.57 -11.89
N GLU A 38 -2.91 3.14 -11.13
CA GLU A 38 -1.54 3.38 -11.54
C GLU A 38 -0.54 2.67 -10.63
N SER A 39 0.67 2.44 -11.14
CA SER A 39 1.81 1.98 -10.37
C SER A 39 3.10 2.63 -10.89
N VAL A 40 4.15 2.55 -10.08
CA VAL A 40 5.46 3.09 -10.42
C VAL A 40 6.55 2.05 -10.15
N THR A 41 7.67 2.18 -10.85
CA THR A 41 8.84 1.30 -10.64
C THR A 41 9.54 1.63 -9.33
N GLU A 42 10.42 0.73 -8.90
CA GLU A 42 11.31 0.94 -7.75
C GLU A 42 12.23 2.17 -7.88
N GLY A 43 12.47 2.63 -9.11
CA GLY A 43 13.31 3.81 -9.40
C GLY A 43 12.53 5.12 -9.43
N HIS A 44 11.21 5.12 -9.25
CA HIS A 44 10.46 6.37 -9.07
C HIS A 44 10.94 7.10 -7.81
N PRO A 45 11.12 8.45 -7.82
CA PRO A 45 11.69 9.18 -6.69
C PRO A 45 11.04 8.90 -5.35
N ASP A 46 9.70 8.88 -5.27
CA ASP A 46 9.00 8.57 -4.04
C ASP A 46 9.26 7.12 -3.57
N LYS A 47 9.39 6.16 -4.51
CA LYS A 47 9.72 4.76 -4.15
C LYS A 47 11.19 4.56 -3.81
N VAL A 48 12.09 5.38 -4.33
CA VAL A 48 13.48 5.45 -3.84
C VAL A 48 13.50 5.89 -2.38
N ALA A 49 12.72 6.92 -2.02
CA ALA A 49 12.60 7.39 -0.64
C ALA A 49 12.02 6.31 0.28
N ASP A 50 10.92 5.65 -0.12
CA ASP A 50 10.31 4.56 0.64
C ASP A 50 11.28 3.40 0.88
N GLN A 51 12.04 3.00 -0.14
CA GLN A 51 13.02 1.90 -0.02
C GLN A 51 14.18 2.26 0.90
N ILE A 52 14.64 3.51 0.91
CA ILE A 52 15.67 3.97 1.84
C ILE A 52 15.13 3.93 3.27
N SER A 53 13.93 4.46 3.52
CA SER A 53 13.31 4.49 4.85
C SER A 53 13.08 3.08 5.40
N ASP A 54 12.60 2.14 4.59
CA ASP A 54 12.41 0.75 5.01
C ASP A 54 13.73 -0.03 5.13
N ALA A 55 14.77 0.31 4.38
CA ALA A 55 16.10 -0.25 4.58
C ALA A 55 16.70 0.15 5.93
N VAL A 56 16.49 1.41 6.36
CA VAL A 56 16.88 1.88 7.71
C VAL A 56 16.13 1.09 8.77
N LEU A 57 14.82 0.96 8.65
CA LEU A 57 13.99 0.19 9.58
C LEU A 57 14.47 -1.27 9.70
N ASP A 58 14.65 -1.96 8.59
CA ASP A 58 15.07 -3.36 8.58
C ASP A 58 16.47 -3.56 9.21
N ALA A 59 17.41 -2.68 8.89
CA ALA A 59 18.77 -2.74 9.45
C ALA A 59 18.76 -2.57 10.98
N LEU A 60 17.89 -1.72 11.50
CA LEU A 60 17.74 -1.51 12.94
C LEU A 60 17.05 -2.70 13.62
N LEU A 61 15.93 -3.18 13.07
CA LEU A 61 15.19 -4.33 13.61
C LEU A 61 16.00 -5.63 13.55
N ALA A 62 16.90 -5.75 12.59
CA ALA A 62 17.80 -6.90 12.52
C ALA A 62 18.76 -6.99 13.73
N ILE A 63 19.10 -5.87 14.34
CA ILE A 63 20.00 -5.81 15.52
C ILE A 63 19.17 -5.71 16.80
N ASP A 64 18.23 -4.77 16.84
CA ASP A 64 17.36 -4.49 17.99
C ASP A 64 15.88 -4.55 17.58
N PRO A 65 15.19 -5.70 17.78
CA PRO A 65 13.77 -5.86 17.46
C PRO A 65 12.83 -4.93 18.25
N ALA A 66 13.33 -4.24 19.28
CA ALA A 66 12.57 -3.27 20.07
C ALA A 66 12.73 -1.84 19.56
N SER A 67 13.48 -1.62 18.48
CA SER A 67 13.70 -0.29 17.89
C SER A 67 12.38 0.41 17.60
N ARG A 68 12.31 1.70 17.96
CA ARG A 68 11.23 2.62 17.58
C ARG A 68 11.75 3.50 16.46
N VAL A 69 11.09 3.45 15.33
CA VAL A 69 11.56 4.09 14.10
C VAL A 69 10.41 4.83 13.43
N ALA A 70 10.63 6.10 13.18
CA ALA A 70 9.86 6.94 12.28
C ALA A 70 10.88 7.65 11.39
N CYS A 71 11.33 6.95 10.34
CA CYS A 71 12.37 7.41 9.43
C CYS A 71 11.77 7.83 8.10
N GLU A 72 11.92 9.08 7.75
CA GLU A 72 11.50 9.62 6.47
C GLU A 72 12.73 9.96 5.61
N THR A 73 12.53 9.96 4.30
CA THR A 73 13.57 10.24 3.32
C THR A 73 13.06 11.23 2.28
N MET A 74 13.91 12.16 1.91
CA MET A 74 13.75 13.04 0.76
C MET A 74 14.88 12.76 -0.23
N VAL A 75 14.58 12.69 -1.52
CA VAL A 75 15.55 12.57 -2.60
C VAL A 75 15.30 13.63 -3.66
N THR A 76 16.37 14.20 -4.21
CA THR A 76 16.34 15.14 -5.33
C THR A 76 17.67 15.05 -6.08
N THR A 77 17.91 15.90 -7.08
CA THR A 77 19.17 15.91 -7.84
C THR A 77 20.37 15.90 -6.90
N GLY A 78 21.20 14.85 -6.99
CA GLY A 78 22.45 14.73 -6.26
C GLY A 78 22.35 14.63 -4.74
N LEU A 79 21.15 14.49 -4.16
CA LEU A 79 20.95 14.51 -2.71
C LEU A 79 19.92 13.47 -2.23
N ALA A 80 20.30 12.75 -1.16
CA ALA A 80 19.38 11.97 -0.32
C ALA A 80 19.48 12.45 1.13
N THR A 81 18.38 12.80 1.74
CA THR A 81 18.31 13.22 3.15
C THR A 81 17.40 12.26 3.91
N ILE A 82 17.89 11.70 5.00
CA ILE A 82 17.12 10.91 5.97
C ILE A 82 16.90 11.72 7.23
N PHE A 83 15.67 11.71 7.76
CA PHE A 83 15.28 12.51 8.94
C PHE A 83 14.16 11.81 9.70
N GLY A 84 13.89 12.25 10.91
CA GLY A 84 12.84 11.71 11.76
C GLY A 84 13.36 11.27 13.13
N GLU A 85 12.65 10.36 13.79
CA GLU A 85 12.95 9.96 15.17
C GLU A 85 13.25 8.47 15.25
N ILE A 86 14.38 8.13 15.89
CA ILE A 86 14.82 6.76 16.11
C ILE A 86 15.28 6.59 17.55
N THR A 87 14.68 5.62 18.25
CA THR A 87 15.15 5.15 19.55
C THR A 87 15.54 3.68 19.43
N THR A 88 16.81 3.36 19.57
CA THR A 88 17.36 2.03 19.37
C THR A 88 18.66 1.84 20.12
N LYS A 89 19.03 0.57 20.36
CA LYS A 89 20.37 0.17 20.84
C LYS A 89 21.30 -0.23 19.70
N ALA A 90 20.79 -0.26 18.46
CA ALA A 90 21.54 -0.65 17.29
C ALA A 90 22.41 0.51 16.77
N TYR A 91 23.57 0.16 16.23
CA TYR A 91 24.37 1.08 15.42
C TYR A 91 24.36 0.64 13.96
N VAL A 92 24.00 1.53 13.07
CA VAL A 92 23.97 1.33 11.61
C VAL A 92 24.67 2.50 10.92
N HIS A 93 25.59 2.20 10.03
CA HIS A 93 26.25 3.23 9.20
C HIS A 93 25.31 3.69 8.08
N LEU A 94 24.43 4.63 8.41
CA LEU A 94 23.35 5.10 7.54
C LEU A 94 23.80 5.55 6.14
N PRO A 95 24.89 6.32 5.96
CA PRO A 95 25.32 6.72 4.61
C PRO A 95 25.66 5.55 3.68
N ALA A 96 26.26 4.48 4.21
CA ALA A 96 26.55 3.29 3.41
C ALA A 96 25.25 2.57 3.02
N LEU A 97 24.34 2.40 3.97
CA LEU A 97 23.04 1.75 3.74
C LEU A 97 22.21 2.48 2.67
N VAL A 98 22.18 3.82 2.72
CA VAL A 98 21.48 4.66 1.72
C VAL A 98 22.11 4.43 0.33
N ARG A 99 23.45 4.48 0.21
CA ARG A 99 24.15 4.25 -1.06
C ARG A 99 23.94 2.84 -1.61
N ASP A 100 23.92 1.82 -0.75
CA ASP A 100 23.67 0.44 -1.15
C ASP A 100 22.25 0.26 -1.66
N THR A 101 21.28 0.94 -1.05
CA THR A 101 19.88 0.94 -1.51
C THR A 101 19.76 1.63 -2.89
N ILE A 102 20.36 2.81 -3.06
CA ILE A 102 20.38 3.54 -4.35
C ILE A 102 21.04 2.69 -5.45
N ARG A 103 22.15 2.01 -5.14
CA ARG A 103 22.86 1.11 -6.06
C ARG A 103 21.98 -0.08 -6.47
N ARG A 104 21.32 -0.73 -5.51
CA ARG A 104 20.43 -1.88 -5.75
C ARG A 104 19.24 -1.51 -6.65
N ILE A 105 18.71 -0.31 -6.53
CA ILE A 105 17.66 0.23 -7.41
C ILE A 105 18.18 0.39 -8.85
N GLY A 106 19.48 0.70 -9.03
CA GLY A 106 20.12 0.86 -10.34
C GLY A 106 20.53 2.28 -10.69
N TYR A 107 20.57 3.19 -9.74
CA TYR A 107 21.17 4.50 -9.92
C TYR A 107 22.67 4.40 -9.68
N THR A 108 23.39 4.01 -10.72
CA THR A 108 24.84 3.70 -10.66
C THR A 108 25.70 4.59 -11.53
N GLU A 109 25.08 5.47 -12.34
CA GLU A 109 25.78 6.33 -13.28
C GLU A 109 25.57 7.81 -12.93
N ALA A 110 26.67 8.57 -12.86
CA ALA A 110 26.63 10.01 -12.57
C ALA A 110 25.77 10.81 -13.58
N GLY A 111 25.68 10.33 -14.83
CA GLY A 111 24.84 10.93 -15.87
C GLY A 111 23.32 10.91 -15.58
N TYR A 112 22.87 10.16 -14.55
CA TYR A 112 21.48 10.20 -14.11
C TYR A 112 21.18 11.41 -13.20
N GLY A 113 22.19 12.22 -12.84
CA GLY A 113 22.07 13.36 -11.93
C GLY A 113 21.75 12.98 -10.47
N PHE A 114 21.65 11.67 -10.20
CA PHE A 114 21.49 11.06 -8.90
C PHE A 114 22.05 9.65 -8.97
N ASP A 115 23.05 9.35 -8.18
CA ASP A 115 23.71 8.03 -8.20
C ASP A 115 24.32 7.67 -6.84
N ALA A 116 24.54 6.36 -6.63
CA ALA A 116 25.01 5.80 -5.36
C ALA A 116 26.44 6.26 -4.97
N HIS A 117 27.27 6.70 -5.91
CA HIS A 117 28.67 7.04 -5.66
C HIS A 117 28.84 8.52 -5.30
N THR A 118 28.16 9.42 -6.02
CA THR A 118 28.41 10.86 -5.97
C THR A 118 27.34 11.66 -5.25
N CYS A 119 26.10 11.14 -5.05
CA CYS A 119 25.05 11.87 -4.34
C CYS A 119 25.49 12.22 -2.91
N ALA A 120 25.12 13.41 -2.45
CA ALA A 120 25.25 13.76 -1.03
C ALA A 120 24.26 12.93 -0.20
N VAL A 121 24.68 12.46 0.97
CA VAL A 121 23.81 11.79 1.95
C VAL A 121 23.85 12.60 3.23
N MET A 122 22.70 13.15 3.60
CA MET A 122 22.51 13.91 4.85
C MET A 122 21.65 13.12 5.81
N SER A 123 21.86 13.34 7.11
CA SER A 123 21.07 12.70 8.17
C SER A 123 20.77 13.71 9.27
N THR A 124 19.50 13.79 9.67
CA THR A 124 19.05 14.55 10.83
C THR A 124 18.02 13.70 11.59
N ILE A 125 18.53 12.89 12.51
CA ILE A 125 17.76 11.90 13.28
C ILE A 125 17.80 12.31 14.74
N ASP A 126 16.61 12.47 15.34
CA ASP A 126 16.42 12.76 16.74
C ASP A 126 15.92 11.52 17.51
N GLN A 127 15.82 11.61 18.83
CA GLN A 127 15.19 10.59 19.67
C GLN A 127 13.67 10.84 19.72
N GLN A 128 12.89 9.75 19.80
CA GLN A 128 11.43 9.87 19.99
C GLN A 128 11.12 10.61 21.30
N SER A 129 10.12 11.48 21.25
CA SER A 129 9.60 12.19 22.43
C SER A 129 9.19 11.21 23.54
N ALA A 130 9.56 11.54 24.78
CA ALA A 130 9.16 10.77 25.97
C ALA A 130 7.63 10.74 26.16
N ASP A 131 6.92 11.79 25.75
CA ASP A 131 5.45 11.88 25.87
C ASP A 131 4.75 10.84 24.96
N ILE A 132 5.26 10.64 23.74
CA ILE A 132 4.75 9.61 22.84
C ILE A 132 5.06 8.20 23.36
N ALA A 133 6.25 8.01 23.94
CA ALA A 133 6.67 6.72 24.48
C ALA A 133 5.74 6.22 25.60
N MET A 134 5.24 7.10 26.48
CA MET A 134 4.34 6.74 27.59
C MET A 134 3.06 6.03 27.11
N GLY A 135 2.45 6.48 26.02
CA GLY A 135 1.22 5.86 25.47
C GLY A 135 1.46 4.48 24.88
N VAL A 136 2.61 4.26 24.27
CA VAL A 136 2.99 3.00 23.62
C VAL A 136 3.48 1.95 24.62
N ASP A 137 4.20 2.36 25.65
CA ASP A 137 4.78 1.46 26.67
C ASP A 137 3.71 0.77 27.50
N THR A 138 2.51 1.35 27.62
CA THR A 138 1.33 0.71 28.24
C THR A 138 0.61 -0.27 27.32
N GLY A 139 1.07 -0.46 26.08
CA GLY A 139 0.47 -1.33 25.05
C GLY A 139 -0.66 -0.69 24.27
N GLY A 140 -0.90 0.61 24.44
CA GLY A 140 -1.85 1.39 23.66
C GLY A 140 -1.33 1.76 22.26
N ALA A 141 -2.22 2.27 21.40
CA ALA A 141 -1.85 2.80 20.12
C ALA A 141 -0.95 4.04 20.27
N GLY A 142 0.08 4.13 19.42
CA GLY A 142 1.04 5.25 19.43
C GLY A 142 0.48 6.53 18.84
N ASP A 143 -0.65 6.46 18.16
CA ASP A 143 -1.35 7.60 17.57
C ASP A 143 -2.84 7.29 17.40
N GLN A 144 -3.63 8.33 17.15
CA GLN A 144 -4.97 8.19 16.62
C GLN A 144 -4.91 7.92 15.12
N GLY A 145 -5.95 7.30 14.58
CA GLY A 145 -6.04 7.11 13.12
C GLY A 145 -7.14 6.13 12.73
N MET A 146 -7.41 6.09 11.43
CA MET A 146 -8.29 5.10 10.81
C MET A 146 -7.53 4.40 9.68
N MET A 147 -7.57 3.07 9.69
CA MET A 147 -6.85 2.19 8.79
C MET A 147 -7.83 1.33 8.03
N PHE A 148 -7.53 1.06 6.77
CA PHE A 148 -8.40 0.30 5.89
C PHE A 148 -7.71 -0.94 5.35
N GLY A 149 -8.45 -2.04 5.30
CA GLY A 149 -8.11 -3.25 4.59
C GLY A 149 -9.18 -3.55 3.55
N TYR A 150 -8.78 -4.07 2.40
CA TYR A 150 -9.68 -4.42 1.32
C TYR A 150 -9.31 -5.78 0.73
N ALA A 151 -10.29 -6.53 0.27
CA ALA A 151 -10.11 -7.73 -0.54
C ALA A 151 -11.31 -7.93 -1.47
N CYS A 152 -11.06 -8.51 -2.65
CA CYS A 152 -12.09 -8.92 -3.60
C CYS A 152 -11.64 -10.16 -4.37
N ASP A 153 -12.58 -10.88 -4.95
CA ASP A 153 -12.35 -12.12 -5.71
C ASP A 153 -12.05 -11.89 -7.21
N GLU A 154 -11.42 -10.75 -7.54
CA GLU A 154 -11.09 -10.39 -8.92
C GLU A 154 -9.80 -11.04 -9.43
N THR A 155 -8.89 -11.39 -8.53
CA THR A 155 -7.61 -12.05 -8.81
C THR A 155 -7.31 -13.13 -7.77
N ASP A 156 -6.39 -14.04 -8.07
CA ASP A 156 -5.97 -15.10 -7.14
C ASP A 156 -5.37 -14.54 -5.85
N GLU A 157 -4.76 -13.36 -5.93
CA GLU A 157 -4.21 -12.65 -4.79
C GLU A 157 -5.29 -11.99 -3.92
N LEU A 158 -6.56 -12.04 -4.35
CA LEU A 158 -7.71 -11.37 -3.76
C LEU A 158 -7.52 -9.84 -3.72
N MET A 159 -7.07 -9.31 -4.84
CA MET A 159 -6.81 -7.88 -5.10
C MET A 159 -7.63 -7.37 -6.28
N PRO A 160 -7.88 -6.05 -6.36
CA PRO A 160 -8.46 -5.43 -7.54
C PRO A 160 -7.59 -5.64 -8.78
N LEU A 161 -8.20 -6.01 -9.90
CA LEU A 161 -7.50 -6.28 -11.15
C LEU A 161 -6.69 -5.10 -11.69
N PRO A 162 -7.19 -3.82 -11.67
CA PRO A 162 -6.45 -2.70 -12.24
C PRO A 162 -5.09 -2.47 -11.58
N ILE A 163 -5.02 -2.45 -10.24
CA ILE A 163 -3.75 -2.25 -9.52
C ILE A 163 -2.83 -3.46 -9.66
N THR A 164 -3.37 -4.66 -9.69
CA THR A 164 -2.59 -5.89 -9.90
C THR A 164 -1.89 -5.85 -11.26
N LEU A 165 -2.59 -5.46 -12.34
CA LEU A 165 -2.00 -5.32 -13.66
C LEU A 165 -0.99 -4.17 -13.70
N ALA A 166 -1.28 -3.04 -13.08
CA ALA A 166 -0.37 -1.92 -13.02
C ALA A 166 0.96 -2.30 -12.32
N HIS A 167 0.91 -3.02 -11.21
CA HIS A 167 2.12 -3.54 -10.53
C HIS A 167 2.89 -4.55 -11.38
N ARG A 168 2.20 -5.46 -12.07
CA ARG A 168 2.86 -6.43 -12.97
C ARG A 168 3.65 -5.73 -14.07
N LEU A 169 3.09 -4.68 -14.68
CA LEU A 169 3.75 -3.89 -15.72
C LEU A 169 5.01 -3.17 -15.21
N THR A 170 4.92 -2.49 -14.07
CA THR A 170 6.08 -1.76 -13.51
C THR A 170 7.16 -2.71 -13.00
N ARG A 171 6.79 -3.87 -12.46
CA ARG A 171 7.74 -4.91 -12.09
C ARG A 171 8.44 -5.48 -13.32
N ALA A 172 7.70 -5.78 -14.39
CA ALA A 172 8.28 -6.27 -15.64
C ALA A 172 9.30 -5.28 -16.23
N LEU A 173 9.04 -3.95 -16.18
CA LEU A 173 10.03 -2.94 -16.58
C LEU A 173 11.33 -3.06 -15.78
N ALA A 174 11.24 -3.20 -14.46
CA ALA A 174 12.43 -3.34 -13.61
C ALA A 174 13.16 -4.66 -13.85
N ASP A 175 12.45 -5.76 -14.03
CA ASP A 175 13.00 -7.09 -14.28
C ASP A 175 13.76 -7.10 -15.61
N ARG A 176 13.17 -6.60 -16.72
CA ARG A 176 13.79 -6.52 -18.05
C ARG A 176 14.98 -5.56 -18.10
N ARG A 177 15.00 -4.56 -17.24
CA ARG A 177 16.17 -3.69 -17.05
C ARG A 177 17.32 -4.44 -16.35
N LYS A 178 17.00 -5.15 -15.27
CA LYS A 178 17.97 -5.83 -14.40
C LYS A 178 18.57 -7.09 -15.04
N ASP A 179 17.76 -7.85 -15.80
CA ASP A 179 18.21 -9.05 -16.51
C ASP A 179 18.96 -8.74 -17.82
N GLY A 180 18.97 -7.46 -18.25
CA GLY A 180 19.66 -7.02 -19.45
C GLY A 180 18.89 -7.25 -20.75
N THR A 181 17.65 -7.76 -20.70
CA THR A 181 16.79 -7.93 -21.88
C THR A 181 16.55 -6.60 -22.58
N LEU A 182 16.31 -5.55 -21.81
CA LEU A 182 16.11 -4.18 -22.29
C LEU A 182 17.15 -3.23 -21.66
N PRO A 183 18.42 -3.28 -22.10
CA PRO A 183 19.55 -2.59 -21.42
C PRO A 183 19.47 -1.06 -21.52
N TRP A 184 18.64 -0.54 -22.40
CA TRP A 184 18.39 0.90 -22.54
C TRP A 184 17.38 1.45 -21.55
N LEU A 185 16.65 0.59 -20.80
CA LEU A 185 15.77 1.03 -19.72
C LEU A 185 16.58 1.64 -18.57
N ARG A 186 16.05 2.71 -18.00
CA ARG A 186 16.55 3.35 -16.80
C ARG A 186 15.58 3.10 -15.62
N PRO A 187 15.98 3.40 -14.37
CA PRO A 187 15.21 2.94 -13.20
C PRO A 187 13.79 3.50 -13.07
N ASP A 188 13.53 4.74 -13.52
CA ASP A 188 12.22 5.39 -13.35
C ASP A 188 11.21 4.95 -14.42
N GLY A 189 9.98 4.74 -13.97
CA GLY A 189 8.88 4.40 -14.86
C GLY A 189 7.54 4.34 -14.15
N LYS A 190 6.47 4.46 -14.93
CA LYS A 190 5.09 4.45 -14.47
C LYS A 190 4.22 3.60 -15.38
N SER A 191 3.20 2.99 -14.82
CA SER A 191 2.12 2.35 -15.57
C SER A 191 0.76 2.84 -15.09
N GLN A 192 -0.23 2.81 -15.98
CA GLN A 192 -1.64 3.04 -15.66
C GLN A 192 -2.47 2.06 -16.47
N VAL A 193 -3.46 1.43 -15.84
CA VAL A 193 -4.37 0.48 -16.48
C VAL A 193 -5.80 0.85 -16.20
N SER A 194 -6.59 1.05 -17.25
CA SER A 194 -8.04 1.23 -17.19
C SER A 194 -8.72 -0.08 -17.54
N VAL A 195 -9.54 -0.58 -16.64
CA VAL A 195 -10.30 -1.83 -16.79
C VAL A 195 -11.79 -1.52 -16.94
N VAL A 196 -12.44 -2.20 -17.86
CA VAL A 196 -13.89 -2.17 -18.05
C VAL A 196 -14.53 -3.07 -17.00
N TYR A 197 -15.47 -2.52 -16.26
CA TYR A 197 -16.33 -3.25 -15.34
C TYR A 197 -17.74 -3.34 -15.88
N GLU A 198 -18.34 -4.52 -15.82
CA GLU A 198 -19.76 -4.77 -16.11
C GLU A 198 -20.40 -5.44 -14.91
N GLN A 199 -21.47 -4.84 -14.40
CA GLN A 199 -22.18 -5.33 -13.21
C GLN A 199 -21.24 -5.60 -12.01
N GLY A 200 -20.25 -4.72 -11.80
CA GLY A 200 -19.27 -4.80 -10.71
C GLY A 200 -18.17 -5.85 -10.88
N ARG A 201 -18.04 -6.48 -12.05
CA ARG A 201 -16.98 -7.46 -12.39
C ARG A 201 -16.06 -6.92 -13.47
N PRO A 202 -14.74 -7.11 -13.36
CA PRO A 202 -13.80 -6.73 -14.41
C PRO A 202 -13.95 -7.68 -15.61
N VAL A 203 -14.02 -7.12 -16.82
CA VAL A 203 -14.22 -7.91 -18.06
C VAL A 203 -13.09 -7.78 -19.07
N SER A 204 -12.46 -6.61 -19.18
CA SER A 204 -11.36 -6.39 -20.11
C SER A 204 -10.57 -5.13 -19.79
N VAL A 205 -9.38 -5.02 -20.34
CA VAL A 205 -8.59 -3.79 -20.36
C VAL A 205 -9.10 -2.88 -21.48
N ASP A 206 -9.25 -1.58 -21.22
CA ASP A 206 -9.57 -0.53 -22.20
C ASP A 206 -8.32 0.23 -22.63
N THR A 207 -7.50 0.64 -21.68
CA THR A 207 -6.33 1.49 -21.92
C THR A 207 -5.14 1.07 -21.04
N VAL A 208 -3.96 1.06 -21.64
CA VAL A 208 -2.68 0.88 -20.94
C VAL A 208 -1.78 2.08 -21.24
N VAL A 209 -1.26 2.72 -20.20
CA VAL A 209 -0.25 3.77 -20.33
C VAL A 209 1.04 3.29 -19.69
N ILE A 210 2.15 3.39 -20.42
CA ILE A 210 3.51 3.13 -19.91
C ILE A 210 4.37 4.36 -20.17
N SER A 211 4.98 4.89 -19.13
CA SER A 211 6.03 5.90 -19.21
C SER A 211 7.28 5.32 -18.60
N THR A 212 8.33 5.14 -19.40
CA THR A 212 9.57 4.53 -18.92
C THR A 212 10.77 5.38 -19.31
N GLN A 213 11.64 5.65 -18.34
CA GLN A 213 12.92 6.32 -18.54
C GLN A 213 13.84 5.43 -19.38
N HIS A 214 14.58 6.04 -20.32
CA HIS A 214 15.40 5.32 -21.28
C HIS A 214 16.69 6.07 -21.62
N SER A 215 17.68 5.36 -22.20
CA SER A 215 18.90 5.99 -22.74
C SER A 215 18.55 6.89 -23.94
N GLU A 216 19.33 7.93 -24.13
CA GLU A 216 19.14 8.89 -25.24
C GLU A 216 19.29 8.24 -26.64
N SER A 217 20.11 7.18 -26.71
CA SER A 217 20.46 6.54 -27.97
C SER A 217 19.35 5.66 -28.58
N VAL A 218 18.35 5.25 -27.80
CA VAL A 218 17.30 4.34 -28.25
C VAL A 218 16.21 5.10 -29.02
N LYS A 219 15.74 4.52 -30.14
CA LYS A 219 14.66 5.10 -30.96
C LYS A 219 13.28 4.82 -30.34
N ASN A 220 12.37 5.77 -30.47
CA ASN A 220 10.98 5.61 -29.95
C ASN A 220 10.24 4.40 -30.56
N SER A 221 10.51 4.03 -31.82
CA SER A 221 9.93 2.83 -32.42
C SER A 221 10.40 1.56 -31.71
N THR A 222 11.69 1.48 -31.38
CA THR A 222 12.25 0.36 -30.61
C THR A 222 11.63 0.27 -29.24
N ILE A 223 11.48 1.40 -28.54
CA ILE A 223 10.82 1.46 -27.22
C ILE A 223 9.39 0.93 -27.31
N LYS A 224 8.60 1.43 -28.27
CA LYS A 224 7.20 1.04 -28.43
C LYS A 224 7.03 -0.45 -28.71
N ASN A 225 7.82 -1.01 -29.63
CA ASN A 225 7.74 -2.43 -29.97
C ASN A 225 8.16 -3.31 -28.80
N ALA A 226 9.33 -3.03 -28.19
CA ALA A 226 9.83 -3.82 -27.08
C ALA A 226 8.94 -3.75 -25.83
N VAL A 227 8.41 -2.57 -25.49
CA VAL A 227 7.47 -2.44 -24.37
C VAL A 227 6.16 -3.19 -24.65
N MET A 228 5.68 -3.19 -25.91
CA MET A 228 4.51 -3.97 -26.26
C MET A 228 4.76 -5.47 -26.02
N GLU A 229 5.86 -5.98 -26.56
CA GLU A 229 6.18 -7.41 -26.61
C GLU A 229 6.65 -7.94 -25.25
N GLU A 230 7.66 -7.30 -24.64
CA GLU A 230 8.34 -7.79 -23.45
C GLU A 230 7.66 -7.38 -22.13
N ILE A 231 6.82 -6.33 -22.14
CA ILE A 231 6.18 -5.80 -20.94
C ILE A 231 4.67 -6.04 -20.97
N ILE A 232 3.96 -5.49 -21.98
CA ILE A 232 2.50 -5.50 -21.97
C ILE A 232 1.96 -6.91 -22.26
N GLU A 233 2.44 -7.54 -23.32
CA GLU A 233 1.96 -8.88 -23.70
C GLU A 233 2.39 -9.97 -22.71
N ALA A 234 3.55 -9.82 -22.08
CA ALA A 234 4.03 -10.71 -21.04
C ALA A 234 3.28 -10.56 -19.71
N SER A 235 2.71 -9.36 -19.42
CA SER A 235 2.10 -9.05 -18.10
C SER A 235 0.58 -9.15 -18.08
N ILE A 236 -0.08 -8.86 -19.20
CA ILE A 236 -1.55 -8.84 -19.30
C ILE A 236 -2.02 -10.03 -20.13
N PRO A 237 -2.82 -10.96 -19.58
CA PRO A 237 -3.37 -12.09 -20.31
C PRO A 237 -4.11 -11.67 -21.59
N LYS A 238 -4.01 -12.49 -22.66
CA LYS A 238 -4.58 -12.19 -23.97
C LYS A 238 -6.10 -12.02 -23.92
N GLU A 239 -6.77 -12.79 -23.11
CA GLU A 239 -8.23 -12.75 -22.90
C GLU A 239 -8.72 -11.42 -22.32
N LEU A 240 -7.86 -10.72 -21.57
CA LEU A 240 -8.16 -9.38 -21.05
C LEU A 240 -7.81 -8.25 -22.05
N ARG A 241 -7.21 -8.57 -23.19
CA ARG A 241 -6.78 -7.63 -24.24
C ARG A 241 -7.58 -7.83 -25.53
N PRO A 242 -8.91 -7.49 -25.59
CA PRO A 242 -9.68 -7.57 -26.82
C PRO A 242 -9.14 -6.60 -27.90
N ARG A 243 -9.62 -6.75 -29.14
CA ARG A 243 -9.33 -5.76 -30.18
C ARG A 243 -9.85 -4.38 -29.76
N GLY A 244 -9.02 -3.35 -29.95
CA GLY A 244 -9.39 -1.96 -29.67
C GLY A 244 -8.84 -1.41 -28.35
N VAL A 245 -8.06 -2.19 -27.58
CA VAL A 245 -7.30 -1.66 -26.43
C VAL A 245 -6.36 -0.54 -26.89
N LYS A 246 -6.36 0.57 -26.17
CA LYS A 246 -5.50 1.72 -26.45
C LYS A 246 -4.18 1.60 -25.69
N TYR A 247 -3.07 1.76 -26.39
CA TYR A 247 -1.73 1.69 -25.80
C TYR A 247 -1.02 3.04 -25.96
N HIS A 248 -0.64 3.64 -24.85
CA HIS A 248 0.12 4.89 -24.79
C HIS A 248 1.51 4.60 -24.19
N ILE A 249 2.51 4.45 -25.04
CA ILE A 249 3.88 4.14 -24.64
C ILE A 249 4.73 5.39 -24.89
N ASN A 250 5.30 5.97 -23.82
CA ASN A 250 6.00 7.25 -23.83
C ASN A 250 5.30 8.28 -24.73
N PRO A 251 4.06 8.69 -24.42
CA PRO A 251 3.24 9.51 -25.32
C PRO A 251 3.88 10.87 -25.64
N THR A 252 4.75 11.39 -24.76
CA THR A 252 5.53 12.62 -25.01
C THR A 252 6.75 12.39 -25.89
N GLY A 253 7.06 11.15 -26.25
CA GLY A 253 8.13 10.75 -27.16
C GLY A 253 9.52 10.63 -26.54
N ARG A 254 9.84 11.36 -25.46
CA ARG A 254 11.17 11.33 -24.81
C ARG A 254 11.03 11.34 -23.30
N PHE A 255 11.73 10.41 -22.64
CA PHE A 255 11.84 10.35 -21.18
C PHE A 255 13.28 9.92 -20.79
N VAL A 256 14.25 10.81 -21.00
CA VAL A 256 15.66 10.57 -20.69
C VAL A 256 16.04 11.10 -19.31
N ILE A 257 15.55 12.32 -18.96
CA ILE A 257 15.71 12.87 -17.62
C ILE A 257 14.55 12.35 -16.78
N GLY A 258 14.86 11.66 -15.69
CA GLY A 258 13.91 11.06 -14.78
C GLY A 258 14.55 10.72 -13.44
N GLY A 259 13.85 9.99 -12.59
CA GLY A 259 14.29 9.73 -11.24
C GLY A 259 14.40 11.01 -10.41
N PRO A 260 15.21 11.02 -9.33
CA PRO A 260 15.39 12.19 -8.46
C PRO A 260 15.93 13.44 -9.16
N GLN A 261 16.51 13.31 -10.35
CA GLN A 261 16.88 14.47 -11.18
C GLN A 261 15.67 15.12 -11.84
N GLY A 262 14.66 14.33 -12.21
CA GLY A 262 13.47 14.83 -12.90
C GLY A 262 12.42 15.40 -11.95
N ASP A 263 12.27 14.78 -10.77
CA ASP A 263 11.31 15.15 -9.74
C ASP A 263 11.81 14.75 -8.35
N ALA A 264 11.47 15.53 -7.33
CA ALA A 264 11.81 15.19 -5.96
C ALA A 264 10.91 14.07 -5.42
N GLY A 265 11.49 13.17 -4.62
CA GLY A 265 10.78 12.09 -3.94
C GLY A 265 10.76 12.26 -2.44
N LEU A 266 9.67 11.84 -1.80
CA LEU A 266 9.52 11.76 -0.35
C LEU A 266 8.87 10.44 0.05
N THR A 267 9.19 9.97 1.24
CA THR A 267 8.54 8.81 1.87
C THR A 267 7.03 9.05 2.00
N GLY A 268 6.24 8.03 1.66
CA GLY A 268 4.79 8.05 1.89
C GLY A 268 3.98 8.88 0.91
N ARG A 269 4.49 9.21 -0.27
CA ARG A 269 3.74 9.94 -1.32
C ARG A 269 3.07 9.05 -2.37
N LYS A 270 3.17 7.73 -2.24
CA LYS A 270 2.54 6.75 -3.15
C LYS A 270 1.59 5.81 -2.43
N ILE A 271 0.86 6.32 -1.41
CA ILE A 271 0.03 5.52 -0.51
C ILE A 271 -1.10 4.76 -1.21
N ILE A 272 -1.62 5.27 -2.32
CA ILE A 272 -2.66 4.60 -3.11
C ILE A 272 -2.04 3.47 -3.98
N VAL A 273 -0.84 3.69 -4.52
CA VAL A 273 -0.05 2.65 -5.21
C VAL A 273 0.35 1.54 -4.22
N ASP A 274 0.68 1.90 -2.99
CA ASP A 274 1.08 0.96 -1.94
C ASP A 274 -0.05 0.07 -1.46
N THR A 275 -1.32 0.45 -1.70
CA THR A 275 -2.50 -0.23 -1.18
C THR A 275 -3.34 -0.85 -2.30
N TYR A 276 -4.49 -0.28 -2.63
CA TYR A 276 -5.50 -0.93 -3.49
C TYR A 276 -5.77 -0.17 -4.79
N GLY A 277 -4.91 0.78 -5.19
CA GLY A 277 -5.04 1.54 -6.43
C GLY A 277 -6.32 2.38 -6.53
N GLY A 278 -6.87 2.80 -5.38
CA GLY A 278 -8.09 3.59 -5.30
C GLY A 278 -9.40 2.79 -5.14
N MET A 279 -9.36 1.44 -5.20
CA MET A 279 -10.55 0.63 -5.03
C MET A 279 -11.03 0.56 -3.57
N GLY A 280 -10.11 0.47 -2.61
CA GLY A 280 -10.38 0.60 -1.18
C GLY A 280 -10.14 2.03 -0.69
N ARG A 281 -10.82 2.43 0.39
CA ARG A 281 -10.57 3.69 1.09
C ARG A 281 -9.17 3.71 1.71
N HIS A 282 -8.70 4.90 2.08
CA HIS A 282 -7.39 5.08 2.71
C HIS A 282 -7.49 6.09 3.85
N GLY A 283 -6.84 5.80 4.98
CA GLY A 283 -6.84 6.68 6.15
C GLY A 283 -5.80 7.80 6.11
N GLY A 284 -4.91 7.80 5.10
CA GLY A 284 -3.88 8.83 4.88
C GLY A 284 -2.50 8.50 5.48
N GLY A 285 -2.38 7.48 6.35
CA GLY A 285 -1.11 7.09 6.94
C GLY A 285 -0.17 6.41 5.95
N ALA A 286 1.09 6.85 5.89
CA ALA A 286 2.16 6.20 5.15
C ALA A 286 2.71 4.98 5.92
N PHE A 287 3.32 4.03 5.21
CA PHE A 287 3.86 2.79 5.79
C PHE A 287 5.38 2.81 5.96
N SER A 288 6.10 3.10 4.88
CA SER A 288 7.57 3.00 4.85
C SER A 288 8.24 3.86 5.92
N GLY A 289 9.29 3.31 6.52
CA GLY A 289 10.05 3.96 7.59
C GLY A 289 9.42 3.88 8.98
N LYS A 290 8.22 3.34 9.13
CA LYS A 290 7.52 3.18 10.41
C LYS A 290 7.67 1.78 10.97
N ASP A 291 8.13 1.64 12.22
CA ASP A 291 8.14 0.38 12.95
C ASP A 291 6.71 -0.08 13.32
N PRO A 292 6.49 -1.36 13.66
CA PRO A 292 5.14 -1.91 13.84
C PRO A 292 4.36 -1.36 15.04
N SER A 293 4.95 -0.55 15.91
CA SER A 293 4.21 0.15 16.96
C SER A 293 3.32 1.26 16.40
N LYS A 294 3.58 1.72 15.19
CA LYS A 294 2.76 2.70 14.47
C LYS A 294 1.59 1.97 13.82
N VAL A 295 0.39 2.21 14.31
CA VAL A 295 -0.87 1.59 13.84
C VAL A 295 -1.18 1.93 12.38
N ASP A 296 -0.71 3.07 11.87
CA ASP A 296 -0.79 3.40 10.44
C ASP A 296 -0.34 2.25 9.56
N ARG A 297 0.74 1.56 9.94
CA ARG A 297 1.27 0.42 9.21
C ARG A 297 0.70 -0.90 9.70
N SER A 298 0.86 -1.22 10.97
CA SER A 298 0.51 -2.53 11.53
C SER A 298 -0.98 -2.83 11.45
N ALA A 299 -1.84 -1.84 11.72
CA ALA A 299 -3.27 -2.04 11.65
C ALA A 299 -3.81 -2.07 10.21
N CYS A 300 -3.19 -1.38 9.24
CA CYS A 300 -3.52 -1.58 7.83
C CYS A 300 -3.18 -3.00 7.38
N TYR A 301 -2.06 -3.57 7.83
CA TYR A 301 -1.72 -4.96 7.56
C TYR A 301 -2.71 -5.94 8.21
N ALA A 302 -3.12 -5.68 9.45
CA ALA A 302 -4.14 -6.48 10.11
C ALA A 302 -5.50 -6.36 9.42
N ALA A 303 -5.92 -5.18 9.02
CA ALA A 303 -7.17 -4.96 8.28
C ALA A 303 -7.17 -5.71 6.93
N ARG A 304 -6.02 -5.73 6.20
CA ARG A 304 -5.84 -6.56 5.02
C ARG A 304 -5.95 -8.05 5.34
N TRP A 305 -5.31 -8.52 6.40
CA TRP A 305 -5.36 -9.91 6.84
C TRP A 305 -6.80 -10.35 7.13
N VAL A 306 -7.58 -9.52 7.85
CA VAL A 306 -9.01 -9.75 8.11
C VAL A 306 -9.79 -9.82 6.81
N ALA A 307 -9.68 -8.79 5.96
CA ALA A 307 -10.42 -8.70 4.70
C ALA A 307 -10.14 -9.91 3.79
N LYS A 308 -8.87 -10.29 3.66
CA LYS A 308 -8.46 -11.42 2.85
C LYS A 308 -9.03 -12.75 3.36
N ASN A 309 -9.04 -12.98 4.67
CA ASN A 309 -9.62 -14.18 5.26
C ASN A 309 -11.14 -14.25 5.08
N ILE A 310 -11.85 -13.13 5.12
CA ILE A 310 -13.31 -13.08 4.88
C ILE A 310 -13.62 -13.53 3.45
N VAL A 311 -12.93 -12.96 2.44
CA VAL A 311 -13.15 -13.31 1.03
C VAL A 311 -12.70 -14.75 0.76
N ALA A 312 -11.53 -15.16 1.25
CA ALA A 312 -11.05 -16.54 1.11
C ALA A 312 -11.96 -17.58 1.79
N ALA A 313 -12.68 -17.18 2.84
CA ALA A 313 -13.69 -18.02 3.49
C ALA A 313 -14.99 -18.13 2.67
N GLY A 314 -15.16 -17.37 1.59
CA GLY A 314 -16.41 -17.30 0.82
C GLY A 314 -17.56 -16.63 1.58
N LEU A 315 -17.26 -15.81 2.57
CA LEU A 315 -18.27 -15.08 3.36
C LEU A 315 -18.72 -13.79 2.69
N ALA A 316 -17.92 -13.26 1.77
CA ALA A 316 -18.25 -12.16 0.86
C ALA A 316 -17.37 -12.27 -0.39
N SER A 317 -17.78 -11.71 -1.54
CA SER A 317 -16.92 -11.61 -2.73
C SER A 317 -16.08 -10.34 -2.74
N LYS A 318 -16.45 -9.35 -1.93
CA LYS A 318 -15.76 -8.09 -1.74
C LYS A 318 -15.97 -7.59 -0.31
N VAL A 319 -14.94 -7.06 0.31
CA VAL A 319 -15.02 -6.53 1.67
C VAL A 319 -14.01 -5.42 1.90
N GLU A 320 -14.44 -4.42 2.65
CA GLU A 320 -13.58 -3.40 3.25
C GLU A 320 -13.69 -3.47 4.77
N VAL A 321 -12.56 -3.40 5.45
CA VAL A 321 -12.47 -3.39 6.92
C VAL A 321 -11.85 -2.07 7.34
N GLN A 322 -12.52 -1.33 8.23
CA GLN A 322 -11.97 -0.14 8.87
C GLN A 322 -11.64 -0.46 10.32
N LEU A 323 -10.44 -0.09 10.75
CA LEU A 323 -10.01 -0.07 12.14
C LEU A 323 -9.73 1.37 12.54
N ALA A 324 -10.21 1.79 13.72
CA ALA A 324 -9.90 3.11 14.25
C ALA A 324 -9.29 3.00 15.64
N TYR A 325 -8.26 3.82 15.90
CA TYR A 325 -7.56 3.85 17.18
C TYR A 325 -7.53 5.25 17.76
N ALA A 326 -7.44 5.33 19.09
CA ALA A 326 -7.12 6.54 19.83
C ALA A 326 -5.77 6.36 20.52
N ILE A 327 -4.98 7.44 20.60
CA ILE A 327 -3.66 7.42 21.26
C ILE A 327 -3.77 6.88 22.69
N GLY A 328 -2.87 5.98 23.09
CA GLY A 328 -2.82 5.36 24.41
C GLY A 328 -3.92 4.33 24.69
N VAL A 329 -4.89 4.14 23.80
CA VAL A 329 -5.95 3.14 23.98
C VAL A 329 -5.54 1.80 23.37
N VAL A 330 -5.72 0.71 24.13
CA VAL A 330 -5.25 -0.63 23.75
C VAL A 330 -6.15 -1.27 22.68
N LYS A 331 -7.46 -1.18 22.84
CA LYS A 331 -8.40 -1.74 21.84
C LYS A 331 -8.74 -0.73 20.76
N PRO A 332 -9.01 -1.16 19.54
CA PRO A 332 -9.58 -0.26 18.54
C PRO A 332 -10.89 0.35 19.07
N VAL A 333 -11.10 1.64 18.82
CA VAL A 333 -12.33 2.35 19.21
C VAL A 333 -13.49 2.03 18.25
N SER A 334 -13.17 1.51 17.05
CA SER A 334 -14.16 1.07 16.09
C SER A 334 -13.60 -0.02 15.17
N VAL A 335 -14.41 -1.03 14.87
CA VAL A 335 -14.18 -2.06 13.85
C VAL A 335 -15.41 -2.08 12.95
N MET A 336 -15.26 -1.74 11.67
CA MET A 336 -16.33 -1.78 10.68
C MET A 336 -15.96 -2.82 9.61
N VAL A 337 -16.97 -3.60 9.20
CA VAL A 337 -16.86 -4.52 8.06
C VAL A 337 -17.99 -4.17 7.09
N ASP A 338 -17.63 -3.74 5.88
CA ASP A 338 -18.55 -3.41 4.79
C ASP A 338 -18.32 -4.41 3.65
N THR A 339 -19.32 -5.19 3.32
CA THR A 339 -19.26 -6.19 2.25
C THR A 339 -19.83 -5.69 0.94
N PHE A 340 -20.25 -4.43 0.88
CA PHE A 340 -20.90 -3.83 -0.30
C PHE A 340 -22.09 -4.64 -0.80
N GLY A 341 -22.83 -5.28 0.12
CA GLY A 341 -23.97 -6.13 -0.20
C GLY A 341 -23.63 -7.49 -0.81
N THR A 342 -22.37 -7.93 -0.74
CA THR A 342 -21.93 -9.23 -1.27
C THR A 342 -21.82 -10.33 -0.21
N ALA A 343 -22.16 -10.03 1.03
CA ALA A 343 -22.13 -11.00 2.13
C ALA A 343 -23.04 -12.20 1.87
N THR A 344 -22.57 -13.39 2.23
CA THR A 344 -23.35 -14.63 2.26
C THR A 344 -23.97 -14.90 3.62
N VAL A 345 -23.71 -14.03 4.60
CA VAL A 345 -24.14 -14.10 5.99
C VAL A 345 -24.52 -12.69 6.48
N ASP A 346 -25.19 -12.60 7.63
CA ASP A 346 -25.50 -11.31 8.24
C ASP A 346 -24.24 -10.52 8.59
N GLU A 347 -24.14 -9.24 8.19
CA GLU A 347 -22.95 -8.40 8.36
C GLU A 347 -22.64 -8.09 9.82
N LEU A 348 -23.65 -7.97 10.69
CA LEU A 348 -23.42 -7.76 12.12
C LEU A 348 -22.79 -9.00 12.77
N LYS A 349 -23.21 -10.20 12.35
CA LYS A 349 -22.60 -11.46 12.79
C LYS A 349 -21.17 -11.55 12.28
N LEU A 350 -20.92 -11.15 11.04
CA LEU A 350 -19.59 -11.12 10.46
C LEU A 350 -18.64 -10.18 11.24
N SER A 351 -19.09 -8.97 11.56
CA SER A 351 -18.31 -8.01 12.36
C SER A 351 -17.98 -8.56 13.74
N ARG A 352 -18.94 -9.16 14.43
CA ARG A 352 -18.72 -9.81 15.74
C ARG A 352 -17.76 -10.99 15.66
N ALA A 353 -17.87 -11.80 14.60
CA ALA A 353 -16.95 -12.91 14.37
C ALA A 353 -15.50 -12.41 14.16
N VAL A 354 -15.31 -11.30 13.46
CA VAL A 354 -14.00 -10.66 13.29
C VAL A 354 -13.42 -10.27 14.65
N GLU A 355 -14.15 -9.59 15.51
CA GLU A 355 -13.70 -9.20 16.84
C GLU A 355 -13.38 -10.40 17.76
N GLN A 356 -14.02 -11.55 17.55
CA GLN A 356 -13.75 -12.79 18.31
C GLN A 356 -12.50 -13.53 17.83
N VAL A 357 -12.22 -13.49 16.52
CA VAL A 357 -11.19 -14.31 15.86
C VAL A 357 -9.85 -13.59 15.80
N PHE A 358 -9.86 -12.26 15.70
CA PHE A 358 -8.64 -11.45 15.54
C PHE A 358 -8.41 -10.58 16.77
N ASP A 359 -7.23 -10.73 17.38
CA ASP A 359 -6.75 -9.74 18.35
C ASP A 359 -6.23 -8.52 17.61
N LEU A 360 -7.07 -7.48 17.55
CA LEU A 360 -6.79 -6.23 16.88
C LEU A 360 -6.16 -5.17 17.80
N THR A 361 -5.65 -5.57 18.97
CA THR A 361 -4.79 -4.69 19.78
C THR A 361 -3.43 -4.52 19.09
N PRO A 362 -2.73 -3.37 19.25
CA PRO A 362 -1.40 -3.18 18.64
C PRO A 362 -0.44 -4.34 18.95
N LYS A 363 -0.42 -4.81 20.20
CA LYS A 363 0.41 -5.96 20.62
C LYS A 363 -0.03 -7.25 19.91
N GLY A 364 -1.33 -7.55 19.89
CA GLY A 364 -1.89 -8.74 19.25
C GLY A 364 -1.55 -8.80 17.76
N ILE A 365 -1.66 -7.67 17.07
CA ILE A 365 -1.29 -7.55 15.65
C ILE A 365 0.19 -7.84 15.43
N ILE A 366 1.07 -7.21 16.22
CA ILE A 366 2.52 -7.37 16.11
C ILE A 366 2.92 -8.83 16.32
N GLU A 367 2.34 -9.50 17.31
CA GLU A 367 2.61 -10.91 17.63
C GLU A 367 2.04 -11.86 16.55
N ALA A 368 0.77 -11.66 16.16
CA ALA A 368 0.11 -12.53 15.17
C ALA A 368 0.76 -12.47 13.77
N LEU A 369 1.23 -11.29 13.38
CA LEU A 369 1.84 -11.07 12.06
C LEU A 369 3.38 -11.09 12.10
N ASP A 370 4.01 -11.36 13.26
CA ASP A 370 5.48 -11.46 13.45
C ASP A 370 6.23 -10.21 12.92
N LEU A 371 5.73 -9.01 13.25
CA LEU A 371 6.17 -7.75 12.66
C LEU A 371 7.48 -7.18 13.23
N ARG A 372 8.09 -7.77 14.26
CA ARG A 372 9.36 -7.30 14.84
C ARG A 372 10.60 -7.87 14.10
N LYS A 373 10.47 -8.18 12.83
CA LYS A 373 11.52 -8.75 11.98
C LYS A 373 11.85 -7.84 10.81
N PRO A 374 13.05 -7.95 10.23
CA PRO A 374 13.43 -7.18 9.04
C PRO A 374 12.74 -7.73 7.78
N ILE A 375 11.50 -7.31 7.55
CA ILE A 375 10.62 -7.78 6.48
C ILE A 375 10.06 -6.63 5.60
N TYR A 376 10.53 -5.41 5.83
CA TYR A 376 9.89 -4.20 5.32
C TYR A 376 10.46 -3.71 4.00
N SER A 377 11.76 -3.87 3.73
CA SER A 377 12.36 -3.48 2.44
C SER A 377 11.69 -4.14 1.23
N ASP A 378 11.21 -5.39 1.39
CA ASP A 378 10.50 -6.11 0.34
C ASP A 378 9.10 -5.54 0.04
N THR A 379 8.55 -4.69 0.92
CA THR A 379 7.24 -4.07 0.76
C THR A 379 7.28 -2.73 0.05
N ALA A 380 8.42 -2.07 0.04
CA ALA A 380 8.58 -0.67 -0.34
C ALA A 380 8.36 -0.37 -1.83
N SER A 381 8.14 -1.38 -2.67
CA SER A 381 7.79 -1.21 -4.08
C SER A 381 6.83 -2.31 -4.56
N TYR A 382 6.03 -1.98 -5.59
CA TYR A 382 5.06 -2.87 -6.21
C TYR A 382 3.92 -3.33 -5.28
N GLY A 383 3.53 -2.49 -4.33
CA GLY A 383 2.43 -2.68 -3.39
C GLY A 383 2.77 -3.51 -2.15
N HIS A 384 2.19 -3.13 -1.03
CA HIS A 384 2.30 -3.85 0.24
C HIS A 384 1.34 -5.04 0.31
N PHE A 385 0.31 -5.06 -0.55
CA PHE A 385 -0.73 -6.09 -0.61
C PHE A 385 -0.73 -6.84 -1.94
N GLY A 386 -1.41 -7.99 -1.97
CA GLY A 386 -1.45 -8.85 -3.15
C GLY A 386 -0.15 -9.61 -3.39
N ARG A 387 0.64 -9.81 -2.34
CA ARG A 387 1.92 -10.52 -2.39
C ARG A 387 1.75 -11.95 -1.86
N LYS A 388 2.73 -12.80 -2.14
CA LYS A 388 2.77 -14.15 -1.61
C LYS A 388 3.46 -14.16 -0.25
N SER A 389 2.81 -14.74 0.77
CA SER A 389 3.47 -15.01 2.03
C SER A 389 4.47 -16.14 1.84
N GLU A 390 5.74 -15.89 2.10
CA GLU A 390 6.82 -16.84 1.84
C GLU A 390 7.95 -16.74 2.85
N ARG A 391 8.69 -17.84 3.01
CA ARG A 391 9.90 -17.89 3.85
C ARG A 391 11.07 -17.29 3.08
N ALA A 392 11.84 -16.44 3.76
CA ALA A 392 13.05 -15.81 3.24
C ALA A 392 14.16 -15.79 4.28
N GLU A 393 15.36 -15.45 3.85
CA GLU A 393 16.46 -15.12 4.74
C GLU A 393 16.79 -13.63 4.58
N ARG A 394 16.79 -12.90 5.69
CA ARG A 394 17.15 -11.47 5.74
C ARG A 394 18.09 -11.24 6.92
N PHE A 395 19.20 -10.55 6.68
CA PHE A 395 20.23 -10.29 7.69
C PHE A 395 20.67 -11.57 8.46
N GLY A 396 20.83 -12.70 7.75
CA GLY A 396 21.18 -13.99 8.35
C GLY A 396 20.10 -14.64 9.23
N ARG A 397 18.87 -14.13 9.19
CA ARG A 397 17.73 -14.65 9.96
C ARG A 397 16.64 -15.20 9.03
N LYS A 398 16.04 -16.32 9.45
CA LYS A 398 14.85 -16.85 8.78
C LYS A 398 13.64 -16.00 9.17
N VAL A 399 12.94 -15.46 8.17
CA VAL A 399 11.76 -14.63 8.32
C VAL A 399 10.63 -15.13 7.43
N THR A 400 9.40 -14.70 7.70
CA THR A 400 8.28 -14.88 6.78
C THR A 400 7.85 -13.51 6.28
N LEU A 401 7.91 -13.31 4.96
CA LEU A 401 7.49 -12.08 4.30
C LEU A 401 5.97 -12.07 4.13
N PHE A 402 5.37 -10.90 4.09
CA PHE A 402 3.94 -10.66 3.80
C PHE A 402 2.99 -11.54 4.64
N THR A 403 3.23 -11.62 5.94
CA THR A 403 2.44 -12.46 6.86
C THR A 403 0.97 -12.11 6.90
N TRP A 404 0.59 -10.87 6.59
CA TRP A 404 -0.79 -10.40 6.47
C TRP A 404 -1.53 -10.90 5.22
N GLU A 405 -0.82 -11.58 4.31
CA GLU A 405 -1.43 -12.23 3.14
C GLU A 405 -1.83 -13.69 3.41
N ARG A 406 -1.63 -14.21 4.64
CA ARG A 406 -2.06 -15.57 5.01
C ARG A 406 -3.58 -15.67 5.09
N THR A 407 -4.11 -16.82 4.71
CA THR A 407 -5.53 -17.18 4.82
C THR A 407 -5.75 -18.23 5.90
N ASP A 408 -5.11 -18.06 7.03
CA ASP A 408 -4.99 -19.01 8.13
C ASP A 408 -6.14 -18.94 9.15
N LYS A 409 -7.11 -18.03 8.98
CA LYS A 409 -8.26 -17.82 9.87
C LYS A 409 -9.62 -18.24 9.28
N ILE A 410 -9.63 -18.90 8.14
CA ILE A 410 -10.86 -19.32 7.44
C ILE A 410 -11.74 -20.20 8.33
N THR A 411 -11.14 -21.19 8.98
CA THR A 411 -11.89 -22.18 9.80
C THR A 411 -12.47 -21.54 11.03
N GLU A 412 -11.69 -20.72 11.74
CA GLU A 412 -12.13 -19.99 12.94
C GLU A 412 -13.24 -19.01 12.60
N LEU A 413 -13.13 -18.25 11.50
CA LEU A 413 -14.17 -17.32 11.04
C LEU A 413 -15.48 -18.03 10.74
N LYS A 414 -15.44 -19.12 9.96
CA LYS A 414 -16.64 -19.92 9.65
C LYS A 414 -17.30 -20.49 10.92
N LYS A 415 -16.48 -20.93 11.89
CA LYS A 415 -16.99 -21.43 13.18
C LYS A 415 -17.63 -20.31 14.00
N ALA A 416 -16.98 -19.14 14.10
CA ALA A 416 -17.51 -18.00 14.86
C ALA A 416 -18.83 -17.48 14.28
N VAL A 417 -18.92 -17.32 12.95
CA VAL A 417 -20.17 -16.90 12.28
C VAL A 417 -21.32 -17.88 12.54
N ARG A 418 -21.03 -19.21 12.50
CA ARG A 418 -22.06 -20.23 12.82
C ARG A 418 -22.49 -20.21 14.29
N ALA A 419 -21.60 -19.92 15.21
CA ALA A 419 -21.91 -19.85 16.63
C ALA A 419 -22.75 -18.63 17.02
N LEU A 420 -22.77 -17.60 16.18
CA LEU A 420 -23.57 -16.39 16.32
C LEU A 420 -24.93 -16.49 15.58
N ALA A 421 -25.23 -17.68 15.00
CA ALA A 421 -26.44 -17.94 14.21
C ALA A 421 -27.74 -18.06 15.06
#